data_abeb161cdb1e5c591126c3a11215a14a
#
_entry.id   abeb161cdb1e5c591126c3a11215a14a
#
_cell.length_a   1.000
_cell.length_b   1.000
_cell.length_c   1.000
_cell.angle_alpha   90.00
_cell.angle_beta   90.00
_cell.angle_gamma   90.00
#
_symmetry.space_group_name_H-M   'P 1'
#
loop_
_entity.id
_entity.type
_entity.pdbx_description
1 polymer ?
#
loop_
_entity_poly.entity_id
_entity_poly.type
_entity_poly.pdbx_seq_one_letter_code
_entity_poly.pdbx_strand_id
1 'polypeptide(L)'
;MRVPVIALTGYLGAGKTTVLNHLLQAPGARLGVVVNDFGAINVDAALVTGQVDEPASIAGGCLCCLPDTDGLDQALAKLTHPRLRLDAVIVEASGVADPPHLARLIRFSTVDRVRPGGLVDVVDAAAYFDTVDTVDTGGLPPARFASASLVLINKTDRVAPAHRAETVARIADRIRASNPHAHVVDTTHGRVDPALVFDAASPHDPVDELPLAALARHDHDGDHDGEPHPRVRAVTVGATGPVDPGRLVDLLEDLPADIYRLKGTVTVDTGRSLRGHVVNVVGRQIHVAARPVTDGPSGLVAIGMHLDESSVRTRLEAALQPQTGRPAPDGARRLARYRRLST
;
A
#
# COMPACT_ATOMS: atom_id res chain seq x y z
N MET A 1 8.79 -14.23 4.84
CA MET A 1 8.31 -13.04 4.09
C MET A 1 8.24 -11.85 5.03
N ARG A 2 8.55 -10.62 4.58
CA ARG A 2 8.43 -9.42 5.42
C ARG A 2 6.99 -8.92 5.43
N VAL A 3 6.47 -8.59 6.59
CA VAL A 3 5.12 -8.06 6.77
C VAL A 3 5.08 -6.59 6.36
N PRO A 4 4.19 -6.16 5.46
CA PRO A 4 4.03 -4.76 5.12
C PRO A 4 3.47 -3.97 6.30
N VAL A 5 4.08 -2.82 6.59
CA VAL A 5 3.59 -1.86 7.58
C VAL A 5 3.03 -0.65 6.86
N ILE A 6 1.74 -0.41 7.04
CA ILE A 6 0.99 0.66 6.39
C ILE A 6 0.76 1.77 7.41
N ALA A 7 1.16 3.00 7.06
CA ALA A 7 0.81 4.18 7.84
C ALA A 7 -0.59 4.65 7.45
N LEU A 8 -1.49 4.81 8.42
CA LEU A 8 -2.80 5.42 8.25
C LEU A 8 -2.80 6.77 8.95
N THR A 9 -2.85 7.84 8.17
CA THR A 9 -2.77 9.24 8.62
C THR A 9 -4.00 10.03 8.22
N GLY A 10 -4.13 11.27 8.69
CA GLY A 10 -5.24 12.16 8.37
C GLY A 10 -5.55 13.08 9.54
N TYR A 11 -6.18 14.22 9.29
CA TYR A 11 -6.57 15.15 10.34
C TYR A 11 -7.59 14.55 11.33
N LEU A 12 -7.70 15.21 12.48
CA LEU A 12 -8.73 14.83 13.45
C LEU A 12 -10.11 14.88 12.80
N GLY A 13 -10.89 13.82 13.01
CA GLY A 13 -12.22 13.71 12.43
C GLY A 13 -12.28 13.32 10.93
N ALA A 14 -11.17 13.15 10.21
CA ALA A 14 -11.19 12.76 8.78
C ALA A 14 -11.80 11.37 8.53
N GLY A 15 -11.82 10.50 9.55
CA GLY A 15 -12.41 9.16 9.48
C GLY A 15 -11.39 8.03 9.41
N LYS A 16 -10.18 8.23 9.94
CA LYS A 16 -9.13 7.19 10.02
C LYS A 16 -9.62 5.91 10.66
N THR A 17 -10.18 6.01 11.88
CA THR A 17 -10.72 4.86 12.61
C THR A 17 -11.87 4.17 11.86
N THR A 18 -12.67 4.93 11.10
CA THR A 18 -13.72 4.35 10.24
C THR A 18 -13.11 3.54 9.10
N VAL A 19 -12.08 4.06 8.44
CA VAL A 19 -11.31 3.34 7.41
C VAL A 19 -10.66 2.09 8.01
N LEU A 20 -10.01 2.22 9.17
CA LEU A 20 -9.38 1.10 9.86
C LEU A 20 -10.39 -0.01 10.18
N ASN A 21 -11.53 0.35 10.78
CA ASN A 21 -12.58 -0.62 11.09
C ASN A 21 -13.14 -1.32 9.84
N HIS A 22 -13.28 -0.58 8.73
CA HIS A 22 -13.67 -1.19 7.46
C HIS A 22 -12.63 -2.20 6.96
N LEU A 23 -11.34 -1.85 7.02
CA LEU A 23 -10.25 -2.74 6.60
C LEU A 23 -10.14 -4.00 7.48
N LEU A 24 -10.41 -3.87 8.78
CA LEU A 24 -10.39 -5.00 9.72
C LEU A 24 -11.52 -6.01 9.47
N GLN A 25 -12.58 -5.59 8.78
CA GLN A 25 -13.68 -6.47 8.40
C GLN A 25 -13.42 -7.22 7.08
N ALA A 26 -12.28 -6.97 6.41
CA ALA A 26 -11.94 -7.65 5.16
C ALA A 26 -11.84 -9.17 5.35
N PRO A 27 -12.62 -9.97 4.59
CA PRO A 27 -12.64 -11.41 4.78
C PRO A 27 -11.26 -12.04 4.53
N GLY A 28 -10.85 -12.93 5.42
CA GLY A 28 -9.62 -13.71 5.29
C GLY A 28 -8.33 -12.96 5.58
N ALA A 29 -8.36 -11.65 5.83
CA ALA A 29 -7.19 -10.86 6.19
C ALA A 29 -6.87 -10.98 7.68
N ARG A 30 -5.58 -11.15 7.99
CA ARG A 30 -5.05 -11.10 9.36
C ARG A 30 -4.23 -9.84 9.51
N LEU A 31 -4.78 -8.87 10.22
CA LEU A 31 -4.19 -7.55 10.38
C LEU A 31 -3.74 -7.33 11.83
N GLY A 32 -2.53 -6.82 11.99
CA GLY A 32 -2.08 -6.22 13.23
C GLY A 32 -2.35 -4.73 13.23
N VAL A 33 -2.64 -4.15 14.38
CA VAL A 33 -2.90 -2.72 14.51
C VAL A 33 -2.05 -2.11 15.62
N VAL A 34 -1.44 -0.98 15.32
CA VAL A 34 -0.80 -0.10 16.29
C VAL A 34 -1.58 1.20 16.29
N VAL A 35 -2.28 1.50 17.38
CA VAL A 35 -3.03 2.76 17.53
C VAL A 35 -2.19 3.74 18.34
N ASN A 36 -1.98 4.92 17.80
CA ASN A 36 -1.27 5.99 18.45
C ASN A 36 -2.22 7.14 18.77
N ASP A 37 -2.65 7.24 20.02
CA ASP A 37 -3.53 8.30 20.47
C ASP A 37 -2.85 9.27 21.45
N PHE A 38 -3.30 10.54 21.42
CA PHE A 38 -2.90 11.59 22.35
C PHE A 38 -3.64 11.43 23.69
N GLY A 39 -2.96 10.85 24.70
CA GLY A 39 -3.47 10.84 26.08
C GLY A 39 -3.57 9.44 26.71
N ALA A 40 -3.80 9.41 28.01
CA ALA A 40 -3.81 8.21 28.84
C ALA A 40 -5.05 7.29 28.65
N ILE A 41 -5.93 7.59 27.72
CA ILE A 41 -7.16 6.82 27.46
C ILE A 41 -7.18 6.40 26.00
N ASN A 42 -6.97 5.11 25.75
CA ASN A 42 -7.08 4.47 24.42
C ASN A 42 -8.55 4.41 23.95
N VAL A 43 -9.16 5.55 23.66
CA VAL A 43 -10.56 5.58 23.23
C VAL A 43 -10.71 4.94 21.85
N ASP A 44 -9.76 5.15 20.95
CA ASP A 44 -9.80 4.59 19.60
C ASP A 44 -9.55 3.07 19.59
N ALA A 45 -8.71 2.56 20.49
CA ALA A 45 -8.49 1.12 20.61
C ALA A 45 -9.77 0.36 21.04
N ALA A 46 -10.66 0.99 21.79
CA ALA A 46 -11.95 0.40 22.20
C ALA A 46 -12.99 0.36 21.06
N LEU A 47 -12.83 1.19 20.01
CA LEU A 47 -13.72 1.24 18.84
C LEU A 47 -13.30 0.26 17.74
N VAL A 48 -12.09 -0.28 17.80
CA VAL A 48 -11.58 -1.25 16.83
C VAL A 48 -12.16 -2.62 17.19
N THR A 49 -13.29 -2.95 16.60
CA THR A 49 -13.91 -4.28 16.71
C THR A 49 -13.56 -5.09 15.47
N GLY A 50 -12.76 -6.14 15.61
CA GLY A 50 -12.40 -7.01 14.49
C GLY A 50 -11.44 -8.12 14.92
N GLN A 51 -10.82 -8.77 13.96
CA GLN A 51 -9.90 -9.89 14.16
C GLN A 51 -8.51 -9.44 14.68
N VAL A 52 -8.50 -8.63 15.72
CA VAL A 52 -7.26 -8.17 16.36
C VAL A 52 -7.00 -9.09 17.54
N ASP A 53 -6.07 -10.02 17.39
CA ASP A 53 -5.72 -10.97 18.46
C ASP A 53 -5.01 -10.27 19.65
N GLU A 54 -4.25 -9.20 19.40
CA GLU A 54 -3.65 -8.33 20.41
C GLU A 54 -3.41 -6.91 19.89
N PRO A 55 -4.19 -5.90 20.30
CA PRO A 55 -3.86 -4.51 20.01
C PRO A 55 -2.60 -4.12 20.80
N ALA A 56 -1.51 -3.82 20.12
CA ALA A 56 -0.34 -3.23 20.75
C ALA A 56 -0.57 -1.72 20.88
N SER A 57 -1.03 -1.26 22.02
CA SER A 57 -1.07 0.16 22.34
C SER A 57 0.25 0.59 22.97
N ILE A 58 0.81 1.71 22.52
CA ILE A 58 1.98 2.33 23.14
C ILE A 58 1.46 3.36 24.13
N ALA A 59 1.49 2.99 25.42
CA ALA A 59 1.14 3.91 26.48
C ALA A 59 2.24 4.98 26.64
N GLY A 60 1.86 6.26 26.61
CA GLY A 60 2.72 7.34 27.09
C GLY A 60 3.28 8.31 26.07
N GLY A 61 2.70 8.46 24.88
CA GLY A 61 3.11 9.54 23.97
C GLY A 61 2.71 9.34 22.53
N CYS A 62 2.70 10.43 21.77
CA CYS A 62 2.49 10.39 20.33
C CYS A 62 3.73 9.81 19.64
N LEU A 63 3.57 8.79 18.77
CA LEU A 63 4.67 8.25 17.94
C LEU A 63 5.38 9.34 17.12
N CYS A 64 4.65 10.37 16.71
CA CYS A 64 5.20 11.51 15.98
C CYS A 64 6.07 12.44 16.85
N CYS A 65 5.97 12.34 18.19
CA CYS A 65 6.75 13.12 19.15
C CYS A 65 7.88 12.31 19.81
N LEU A 66 7.97 11.01 19.53
CA LEU A 66 9.09 10.20 20.01
C LEU A 66 10.34 10.55 19.23
N PRO A 67 11.45 10.88 19.90
CA PRO A 67 12.73 11.09 19.23
C PRO A 67 13.31 9.78 18.68
N ASP A 68 12.78 8.63 19.11
CA ASP A 68 13.29 7.29 18.87
C ASP A 68 12.28 6.35 18.22
N THR A 69 12.78 5.44 17.37
CA THR A 69 12.03 4.34 16.75
C THR A 69 11.65 3.23 17.75
N ASP A 70 12.20 3.24 18.96
CA ASP A 70 12.17 2.10 19.92
C ASP A 70 10.76 1.64 20.25
N GLY A 71 9.82 2.55 20.50
CA GLY A 71 8.45 2.19 20.83
C GLY A 71 7.70 1.52 19.67
N LEU A 72 7.86 2.07 18.47
CA LEU A 72 7.28 1.50 17.26
C LEU A 72 7.91 0.14 16.94
N ASP A 73 9.24 0.05 17.00
CA ASP A 73 9.97 -1.19 16.72
C ASP A 73 9.60 -2.31 17.69
N GLN A 74 9.40 -2.01 18.98
CA GLN A 74 8.92 -2.98 19.95
C GLN A 74 7.52 -3.52 19.60
N ALA A 75 6.59 -2.64 19.21
CA ALA A 75 5.26 -3.04 18.79
C ALA A 75 5.31 -3.88 17.50
N LEU A 76 6.10 -3.44 16.51
CA LEU A 76 6.28 -4.15 15.25
C LEU A 76 6.94 -5.52 15.46
N ALA A 77 7.95 -5.63 16.32
CA ALA A 77 8.60 -6.90 16.63
C ALA A 77 7.63 -7.93 17.24
N LYS A 78 6.70 -7.48 18.10
CA LYS A 78 5.66 -8.34 18.67
C LYS A 78 4.67 -8.79 17.61
N LEU A 79 4.10 -7.83 16.83
CA LEU A 79 3.07 -8.11 15.85
C LEU A 79 3.60 -8.92 14.66
N THR A 80 4.86 -8.77 14.29
CA THR A 80 5.44 -9.53 13.16
C THR A 80 6.07 -10.86 13.58
N HIS A 81 5.73 -11.36 14.78
CA HIS A 81 6.16 -12.68 15.20
C HIS A 81 5.56 -13.75 14.23
N PRO A 82 6.36 -14.71 13.73
CA PRO A 82 5.93 -15.66 12.69
C PRO A 82 4.67 -16.48 13.02
N ARG A 83 4.40 -16.68 14.34
CA ARG A 83 3.19 -17.41 14.77
C ARG A 83 1.90 -16.69 14.44
N LEU A 84 1.91 -15.36 14.36
CA LEU A 84 0.71 -14.55 14.08
C LEU A 84 0.32 -14.59 12.60
N ARG A 85 1.28 -14.87 11.69
CA ARG A 85 1.05 -14.95 10.24
C ARG A 85 0.24 -13.77 9.68
N LEU A 86 0.58 -12.55 10.12
CA LEU A 86 -0.14 -11.36 9.68
C LEU A 86 0.15 -11.05 8.21
N ASP A 87 -0.89 -10.63 7.50
CA ASP A 87 -0.82 -10.17 6.11
C ASP A 87 -0.31 -8.72 6.04
N ALA A 88 -0.66 -7.91 7.04
CA ALA A 88 -0.17 -6.54 7.19
C ALA A 88 -0.25 -6.05 8.63
N VAL A 89 0.49 -4.98 8.94
CA VAL A 89 0.32 -4.17 10.14
C VAL A 89 -0.09 -2.77 9.72
N ILE A 90 -1.15 -2.24 10.32
CA ILE A 90 -1.60 -0.87 10.14
C ILE A 90 -1.21 -0.06 11.36
N VAL A 91 -0.49 1.04 11.15
CA VAL A 91 -0.14 2.02 12.19
C VAL A 91 -1.04 3.23 12.01
N GLU A 92 -2.05 3.36 12.86
CA GLU A 92 -2.92 4.53 12.88
C GLU A 92 -2.24 5.66 13.66
N ALA A 93 -2.00 6.77 12.99
CA ALA A 93 -1.41 7.97 13.57
C ALA A 93 -2.46 8.87 14.19
N SER A 94 -2.08 9.63 15.21
CA SER A 94 -2.94 10.69 15.74
C SER A 94 -3.25 11.75 14.67
N GLY A 95 -4.36 12.48 14.85
CA GLY A 95 -4.81 13.50 13.89
C GLY A 95 -3.87 14.69 13.69
N VAL A 96 -2.88 14.85 14.56
CA VAL A 96 -1.84 15.91 14.50
C VAL A 96 -0.48 15.38 14.09
N ALA A 97 -0.38 14.08 13.77
CA ALA A 97 0.87 13.46 13.38
C ALA A 97 1.37 14.01 12.03
N ASP A 98 2.69 14.14 11.90
CA ASP A 98 3.35 14.44 10.62
C ASP A 98 3.50 13.17 9.77
N PRO A 99 2.77 13.04 8.63
CA PRO A 99 2.81 11.84 7.81
C PRO A 99 4.21 11.49 7.28
N PRO A 100 5.03 12.45 6.77
CA PRO A 100 6.41 12.20 6.37
C PRO A 100 7.28 11.63 7.49
N HIS A 101 7.07 12.08 8.73
CA HIS A 101 7.82 11.57 9.87
C HIS A 101 7.50 10.10 10.14
N LEU A 102 6.20 9.75 10.20
CA LEU A 102 5.77 8.36 10.40
C LEU A 102 6.26 7.44 9.27
N ALA A 103 6.15 7.89 8.00
CA ALA A 103 6.67 7.14 6.86
C ALA A 103 8.17 6.85 7.01
N ARG A 104 8.93 7.81 7.55
CA ARG A 104 10.36 7.68 7.81
C ARG A 104 10.64 6.69 8.94
N LEU A 105 9.90 6.76 10.07
CA LEU A 105 10.04 5.79 11.17
C LEU A 105 9.82 4.35 10.67
N ILE A 106 8.77 4.11 9.88
CA ILE A 106 8.50 2.79 9.31
C ILE A 106 9.63 2.36 8.35
N ARG A 107 10.11 3.28 7.52
CA ARG A 107 11.16 2.97 6.54
C ARG A 107 12.49 2.59 7.20
N PHE A 108 12.82 3.21 8.32
CA PHE A 108 14.07 2.99 9.05
C PHE A 108 13.91 2.09 10.28
N SER A 109 12.78 1.37 10.38
CA SER A 109 12.58 0.35 11.40
C SER A 109 13.70 -0.68 11.37
N THR A 110 14.21 -1.03 12.55
CA THR A 110 15.27 -2.04 12.71
C THR A 110 14.74 -3.46 12.75
N VAL A 111 13.43 -3.65 12.68
CA VAL A 111 12.77 -4.95 12.70
C VAL A 111 12.89 -5.65 11.34
N ASP A 112 13.72 -6.68 11.24
CA ASP A 112 14.02 -7.39 9.99
C ASP A 112 12.78 -7.99 9.27
N ARG A 113 11.69 -8.19 10.00
CA ARG A 113 10.48 -8.83 9.48
C ARG A 113 9.47 -7.86 8.91
N VAL A 114 9.75 -6.56 8.90
CA VAL A 114 8.86 -5.55 8.34
C VAL A 114 9.40 -4.98 7.04
N ARG A 115 8.49 -4.44 6.26
CA ARG A 115 8.78 -3.58 5.11
C ARG A 115 7.77 -2.44 5.03
N PRO A 116 8.11 -1.29 4.45
CA PRO A 116 7.11 -0.28 4.15
C PRO A 116 6.00 -0.84 3.26
N GLY A 117 4.75 -0.60 3.65
CA GLY A 117 3.54 -1.03 2.94
C GLY A 117 2.79 0.10 2.26
N GLY A 118 3.30 1.33 2.37
CA GLY A 118 2.68 2.54 1.86
C GLY A 118 2.16 3.46 2.97
N LEU A 119 1.78 4.67 2.59
CA LEU A 119 1.13 5.65 3.45
C LEU A 119 -0.23 6.01 2.86
N VAL A 120 -1.27 5.78 3.64
CA VAL A 120 -2.66 6.15 3.34
C VAL A 120 -2.99 7.39 4.14
N ASP A 121 -3.31 8.51 3.48
CA ASP A 121 -3.75 9.74 4.14
C ASP A 121 -5.23 9.97 3.90
N VAL A 122 -5.99 10.20 4.97
CA VAL A 122 -7.45 10.39 4.92
C VAL A 122 -7.78 11.86 5.08
N VAL A 123 -8.55 12.42 4.16
CA VAL A 123 -9.03 13.79 4.22
C VAL A 123 -10.56 13.84 4.21
N ASP A 124 -11.13 14.81 4.92
CA ASP A 124 -12.58 15.07 4.95
C ASP A 124 -12.96 15.98 3.77
N ALA A 125 -13.75 15.49 2.83
CA ALA A 125 -14.16 16.25 1.65
C ALA A 125 -14.90 17.54 2.00
N ALA A 126 -15.72 17.52 3.03
CA ALA A 126 -16.53 18.68 3.43
C ALA A 126 -15.72 19.74 4.18
N ALA A 127 -14.66 19.32 4.90
CA ALA A 127 -13.87 20.23 5.73
C ALA A 127 -12.48 20.53 5.14
N TYR A 128 -12.14 20.00 3.96
CA TYR A 128 -10.79 20.08 3.39
C TYR A 128 -10.27 21.52 3.29
N PHE A 129 -11.04 22.40 2.67
CA PHE A 129 -10.63 23.78 2.42
C PHE A 129 -10.62 24.65 3.67
N ASP A 130 -11.33 24.22 4.72
CA ASP A 130 -11.36 24.91 6.01
C ASP A 130 -10.28 24.39 6.99
N THR A 131 -9.69 23.24 6.72
CA THR A 131 -8.73 22.60 7.63
C THR A 131 -7.36 22.39 7.01
N VAL A 132 -7.27 21.66 5.90
CA VAL A 132 -5.99 21.25 5.29
C VAL A 132 -5.37 22.38 4.49
N ASP A 133 -6.19 23.13 3.77
CA ASP A 133 -5.74 24.16 2.81
C ASP A 133 -5.54 25.54 3.44
N THR A 134 -6.05 25.78 4.67
CA THR A 134 -5.95 27.07 5.34
C THR A 134 -4.82 27.18 6.37
N VAL A 135 -4.43 26.06 6.97
CA VAL A 135 -3.71 26.09 8.25
C VAL A 135 -2.23 26.42 8.13
N ASP A 136 -1.57 26.36 6.96
CA ASP A 136 -0.13 26.65 6.92
C ASP A 136 0.47 26.92 5.54
N THR A 137 -0.34 27.12 4.52
CA THR A 137 0.26 26.97 3.18
C THR A 137 0.55 28.27 2.46
N GLY A 138 -0.01 29.41 2.91
CA GLY A 138 0.14 30.65 2.14
C GLY A 138 -0.22 30.49 0.65
N GLY A 139 -1.14 29.55 0.35
CA GLY A 139 -1.51 29.14 -1.01
C GLY A 139 -0.66 28.01 -1.62
N LEU A 140 0.37 27.52 -0.91
CA LEU A 140 1.17 26.38 -1.35
C LEU A 140 0.41 25.05 -1.13
N PRO A 141 0.69 23.99 -1.94
CA PRO A 141 0.13 22.66 -1.69
C PRO A 141 0.58 22.10 -0.34
N PRO A 142 -0.31 21.43 0.41
CA PRO A 142 0.04 20.88 1.73
C PRO A 142 1.15 19.84 1.64
N ALA A 143 2.27 20.06 2.33
CA ALA A 143 3.45 19.20 2.31
C ALA A 143 3.19 17.78 2.84
N ARG A 144 2.12 17.60 3.63
CA ARG A 144 1.73 16.31 4.20
C ARG A 144 1.53 15.21 3.16
N PHE A 145 1.11 15.54 1.95
CA PHE A 145 0.86 14.58 0.87
C PHE A 145 2.14 14.09 0.19
N ALA A 146 3.28 14.74 0.42
CA ALA A 146 4.54 14.41 -0.27
C ALA A 146 4.95 12.93 -0.11
N SER A 147 4.59 12.28 1.00
CA SER A 147 4.90 10.88 1.29
C SER A 147 3.72 9.94 1.08
N ALA A 148 2.52 10.46 0.76
CA ALA A 148 1.34 9.64 0.58
C ALA A 148 1.43 8.79 -0.69
N SER A 149 1.19 7.50 -0.57
CA SER A 149 1.01 6.62 -1.73
C SER A 149 -0.45 6.58 -2.17
N LEU A 150 -1.37 6.69 -1.21
CA LEU A 150 -2.82 6.74 -1.42
C LEU A 150 -3.41 7.88 -0.58
N VAL A 151 -4.30 8.66 -1.16
CA VAL A 151 -5.10 9.65 -0.42
C VAL A 151 -6.57 9.29 -0.59
N LEU A 152 -7.26 9.14 0.54
CA LEU A 152 -8.70 8.87 0.57
C LEU A 152 -9.43 10.19 0.84
N ILE A 153 -10.17 10.67 -0.15
CA ILE A 153 -11.09 11.81 0.01
C ILE A 153 -12.39 11.22 0.57
N ASN A 154 -12.49 11.22 1.90
CA ASN A 154 -13.59 10.60 2.62
C ASN A 154 -14.74 11.58 2.86
N LYS A 155 -15.92 11.04 3.23
CA LYS A 155 -17.13 11.79 3.55
C LYS A 155 -17.67 12.63 2.39
N THR A 156 -17.52 12.15 1.16
CA THR A 156 -18.06 12.81 -0.03
C THR A 156 -19.59 12.89 0.00
N ASP A 157 -20.24 12.03 0.78
CA ASP A 157 -21.68 12.07 1.08
C ASP A 157 -22.12 13.37 1.81
N ARG A 158 -21.19 14.02 2.53
CA ARG A 158 -21.47 15.30 3.23
C ARG A 158 -21.36 16.54 2.33
N VAL A 159 -20.82 16.38 1.14
CA VAL A 159 -20.79 17.43 0.13
C VAL A 159 -22.08 17.39 -0.68
N ALA A 160 -22.71 18.55 -0.86
CA ALA A 160 -23.95 18.65 -1.64
C ALA A 160 -23.78 17.99 -3.04
N PRO A 161 -24.73 17.18 -3.49
CA PRO A 161 -24.59 16.41 -4.74
C PRO A 161 -24.18 17.26 -5.95
N ALA A 162 -24.70 18.48 -6.05
CA ALA A 162 -24.38 19.41 -7.15
C ALA A 162 -22.92 19.87 -7.17
N HIS A 163 -22.22 19.84 -6.03
CA HIS A 163 -20.83 20.33 -5.89
C HIS A 163 -19.84 19.19 -5.62
N ARG A 164 -20.30 17.96 -5.44
CA ARG A 164 -19.47 16.82 -5.05
C ARG A 164 -18.33 16.57 -6.02
N ALA A 165 -18.63 16.43 -7.32
CA ALA A 165 -17.62 16.14 -8.33
C ALA A 165 -16.59 17.27 -8.45
N GLU A 166 -17.03 18.53 -8.40
CA GLU A 166 -16.14 19.70 -8.44
C GLU A 166 -15.24 19.75 -7.19
N THR A 167 -15.81 19.52 -6.00
CA THR A 167 -15.05 19.53 -4.74
C THR A 167 -13.99 18.44 -4.74
N VAL A 168 -14.34 17.21 -5.13
CA VAL A 168 -13.41 16.08 -5.24
C VAL A 168 -12.29 16.40 -6.22
N ALA A 169 -12.61 16.93 -7.40
CA ALA A 169 -11.61 17.30 -8.40
C ALA A 169 -10.64 18.38 -7.87
N ARG A 170 -11.14 19.43 -7.23
CA ARG A 170 -10.31 20.49 -6.65
C ARG A 170 -9.39 19.97 -5.55
N ILE A 171 -9.87 19.08 -4.68
CA ILE A 171 -9.05 18.44 -3.64
C ILE A 171 -7.97 17.59 -4.31
N ALA A 172 -8.34 16.78 -5.31
CA ALA A 172 -7.40 15.92 -6.03
C ALA A 172 -6.29 16.75 -6.71
N ASP A 173 -6.62 17.89 -7.30
CA ASP A 173 -5.65 18.80 -7.93
C ASP A 173 -4.68 19.39 -6.89
N ARG A 174 -5.16 19.75 -5.70
CA ARG A 174 -4.30 20.23 -4.60
C ARG A 174 -3.36 19.13 -4.10
N ILE A 175 -3.85 17.90 -4.00
CA ILE A 175 -3.03 16.75 -3.63
C ILE A 175 -1.95 16.51 -4.68
N ARG A 176 -2.32 16.47 -5.97
CA ARG A 176 -1.38 16.24 -7.09
C ARG A 176 -0.36 17.35 -7.24
N ALA A 177 -0.71 18.58 -6.91
CA ALA A 177 0.23 19.70 -6.89
C ALA A 177 1.36 19.51 -5.86
N SER A 178 1.08 18.80 -4.74
CA SER A 178 2.09 18.42 -3.74
C SER A 178 2.78 17.10 -4.11
N ASN A 179 2.02 16.14 -4.62
CA ASN A 179 2.51 14.81 -4.97
C ASN A 179 1.81 14.31 -6.24
N PRO A 180 2.40 14.52 -7.43
CA PRO A 180 1.80 14.08 -8.69
C PRO A 180 1.69 12.55 -8.82
N HIS A 181 2.28 11.80 -7.90
CA HIS A 181 2.27 10.33 -7.89
C HIS A 181 1.34 9.74 -6.84
N ALA A 182 0.67 10.58 -6.04
CA ALA A 182 -0.33 10.09 -5.10
C ALA A 182 -1.55 9.54 -5.86
N HIS A 183 -1.95 8.32 -5.54
CA HIS A 183 -3.24 7.82 -5.98
C HIS A 183 -4.33 8.45 -5.12
N VAL A 184 -5.37 8.96 -5.76
CA VAL A 184 -6.46 9.66 -5.07
C VAL A 184 -7.75 8.91 -5.33
N VAL A 185 -8.45 8.56 -4.25
CA VAL A 185 -9.70 7.81 -4.26
C VAL A 185 -10.71 8.55 -3.41
N ASP A 186 -11.88 8.80 -3.95
CA ASP A 186 -13.00 9.32 -3.19
C ASP A 186 -13.81 8.17 -2.55
N THR A 187 -14.31 8.42 -1.35
CA THR A 187 -15.05 7.40 -0.60
C THR A 187 -16.07 8.02 0.34
N THR A 188 -17.02 7.20 0.74
CA THR A 188 -18.02 7.49 1.76
C THR A 188 -17.86 6.50 2.90
N HIS A 189 -18.08 6.96 4.14
CA HIS A 189 -18.04 6.10 5.33
C HIS A 189 -16.74 5.29 5.48
N GLY A 190 -15.62 5.77 4.93
CA GLY A 190 -14.33 5.09 5.00
C GLY A 190 -14.23 3.79 4.21
N ARG A 191 -15.16 3.53 3.29
CA ARG A 191 -15.18 2.31 2.48
C ARG A 191 -14.14 2.41 1.38
N VAL A 192 -13.11 1.61 1.47
CA VAL A 192 -12.03 1.48 0.49
C VAL A 192 -11.82 0.01 0.19
N ASP A 193 -11.58 -0.32 -1.08
CA ASP A 193 -11.25 -1.71 -1.43
C ASP A 193 -9.96 -2.13 -0.70
N PRO A 194 -10.00 -3.19 0.14
CA PRO A 194 -8.83 -3.66 0.88
C PRO A 194 -7.63 -3.99 -0.01
N ALA A 195 -7.84 -4.41 -1.28
CA ALA A 195 -6.78 -4.71 -2.22
C ALA A 195 -5.89 -3.50 -2.56
N LEU A 196 -6.36 -2.28 -2.36
CA LEU A 196 -5.53 -1.07 -2.44
C LEU A 196 -4.59 -0.94 -1.25
N VAL A 197 -4.96 -1.44 -0.09
CA VAL A 197 -4.21 -1.19 1.15
C VAL A 197 -3.26 -2.34 1.47
N PHE A 198 -3.71 -3.59 1.39
CA PHE A 198 -2.90 -4.78 1.69
C PHE A 198 -3.29 -5.98 0.82
N ASP A 199 -2.50 -7.04 0.90
CA ASP A 199 -2.78 -8.31 0.25
C ASP A 199 -3.38 -9.27 1.28
N ALA A 200 -4.67 -9.57 1.18
CA ALA A 200 -5.27 -10.63 1.97
C ALA A 200 -4.83 -11.99 1.39
N ALA A 201 -4.23 -12.82 2.20
CA ALA A 201 -3.95 -14.21 1.81
C ALA A 201 -5.26 -14.99 1.72
N SER A 202 -5.45 -15.74 0.63
CA SER A 202 -6.55 -16.71 0.57
C SER A 202 -6.24 -17.89 1.49
N PRO A 203 -7.24 -18.48 2.19
CA PRO A 203 -7.05 -19.69 2.99
C PRO A 203 -6.50 -20.88 2.18
N HIS A 204 -6.59 -20.81 0.85
CA HIS A 204 -6.12 -21.84 -0.09
C HIS A 204 -4.76 -21.51 -0.72
N ASP A 205 -4.18 -20.36 -0.39
CA ASP A 205 -2.86 -20.03 -0.93
C ASP A 205 -1.79 -20.76 -0.11
N PRO A 206 -0.87 -21.49 -0.75
CA PRO A 206 0.30 -22.03 -0.10
C PRO A 206 1.07 -20.90 0.61
N VAL A 207 1.67 -21.19 1.75
CA VAL A 207 2.29 -20.21 2.68
C VAL A 207 3.32 -19.27 2.02
N ASP A 208 3.76 -19.56 0.79
CA ASP A 208 4.77 -18.81 0.03
C ASP A 208 4.33 -18.41 -1.39
N GLU A 209 3.07 -18.63 -1.78
CA GLU A 209 2.58 -18.28 -3.13
C GLU A 209 1.68 -17.05 -3.10
N LEU A 210 1.82 -16.23 -4.14
CA LEU A 210 0.94 -15.08 -4.34
C LEU A 210 -0.46 -15.55 -4.74
N PRO A 211 -1.54 -14.96 -4.20
CA PRO A 211 -2.92 -15.35 -4.50
C PRO A 211 -3.35 -14.93 -5.91
N LEU A 212 -2.61 -15.34 -6.93
CA LEU A 212 -2.88 -15.01 -8.34
C LEU A 212 -4.26 -15.52 -8.77
N ALA A 213 -4.66 -16.69 -8.27
CA ALA A 213 -5.95 -17.29 -8.58
C ALA A 213 -7.14 -16.60 -7.88
N ALA A 214 -6.95 -16.00 -6.71
CA ALA A 214 -8.00 -15.25 -6.02
C ALA A 214 -8.26 -13.90 -6.68
N LEU A 215 -7.20 -13.23 -7.14
CA LEU A 215 -7.30 -11.95 -7.87
C LEU A 215 -7.92 -12.12 -9.26
N ALA A 216 -7.64 -13.23 -9.95
CA ALA A 216 -8.29 -13.54 -11.23
C ALA A 216 -9.79 -13.89 -11.09
N ARG A 217 -10.25 -14.27 -9.90
CA ARG A 217 -11.67 -14.60 -9.64
C ARG A 217 -12.51 -13.40 -9.22
N HIS A 218 -11.91 -12.26 -8.88
CA HIS A 218 -12.66 -11.02 -8.59
C HIS A 218 -13.31 -10.39 -9.82
N ASP A 219 -13.08 -10.94 -11.01
CA ASP A 219 -13.80 -10.53 -12.24
C ASP A 219 -15.23 -11.10 -12.34
N HIS A 220 -15.62 -12.02 -11.47
CA HIS A 220 -16.96 -12.64 -11.48
C HIS A 220 -17.50 -12.82 -10.07
N ASP A 221 -18.60 -12.20 -9.81
CA ASP A 221 -19.58 -12.36 -8.73
C ASP A 221 -19.56 -11.29 -7.63
N GLY A 222 -20.70 -10.62 -7.56
CA GLY A 222 -21.17 -9.90 -6.41
C GLY A 222 -21.94 -8.64 -6.72
N ASP A 223 -23.13 -8.76 -7.32
CA ASP A 223 -24.21 -7.77 -7.16
C ASP A 223 -24.58 -7.72 -5.68
N HIS A 224 -24.00 -6.75 -4.97
CA HIS A 224 -24.55 -6.30 -3.70
C HIS A 224 -25.06 -4.87 -3.88
N ASP A 225 -26.34 -4.69 -3.67
CA ASP A 225 -27.08 -3.44 -3.66
C ASP A 225 -26.34 -2.37 -2.82
N GLY A 226 -25.78 -1.38 -3.50
CA GLY A 226 -25.09 -0.24 -2.89
C GLY A 226 -24.46 0.64 -3.95
N GLU A 227 -24.44 1.95 -3.76
CA GLU A 227 -23.87 2.94 -4.68
C GLU A 227 -22.55 2.48 -5.31
N PRO A 228 -22.29 2.82 -6.59
CA PRO A 228 -21.11 2.33 -7.31
C PRO A 228 -19.84 2.89 -6.67
N HIS A 229 -19.17 2.07 -5.86
CA HIS A 229 -17.83 2.37 -5.40
C HIS A 229 -16.86 2.18 -6.58
N PRO A 230 -15.83 3.04 -6.70
CA PRO A 230 -14.82 2.85 -7.72
C PRO A 230 -14.18 1.47 -7.53
N ARG A 231 -14.40 0.58 -8.51
CA ARG A 231 -13.91 -0.81 -8.43
C ARG A 231 -12.42 -0.86 -8.76
N VAL A 232 -11.68 -1.53 -7.91
CA VAL A 232 -10.28 -1.87 -8.16
C VAL A 232 -10.24 -2.87 -9.32
N ARG A 233 -9.31 -2.64 -10.24
CA ARG A 233 -9.03 -3.54 -11.37
C ARG A 233 -7.66 -4.18 -11.17
N ALA A 234 -7.52 -5.40 -11.67
CA ALA A 234 -6.27 -6.13 -11.63
C ALA A 234 -5.95 -6.72 -13.00
N VAL A 235 -4.70 -6.57 -13.43
CA VAL A 235 -4.17 -7.20 -14.64
C VAL A 235 -3.09 -8.18 -14.25
N THR A 236 -3.30 -9.45 -14.53
CA THR A 236 -2.33 -10.53 -14.25
C THR A 236 -1.67 -10.99 -15.54
N VAL A 237 -0.34 -11.08 -15.51
CA VAL A 237 0.46 -11.63 -16.61
C VAL A 237 1.46 -12.66 -16.06
N GLY A 238 1.39 -13.88 -16.59
CA GLY A 238 2.32 -14.96 -16.27
C GLY A 238 3.62 -14.83 -17.09
N ALA A 239 4.75 -15.19 -16.48
CA ALA A 239 6.00 -15.38 -17.18
C ALA A 239 6.16 -16.84 -17.58
N THR A 240 6.51 -17.08 -18.84
CA THR A 240 6.69 -18.43 -19.40
C THR A 240 8.13 -18.95 -19.24
N GLY A 241 9.02 -18.17 -18.66
CA GLY A 241 10.42 -18.52 -18.44
C GLY A 241 11.18 -17.43 -17.68
N PRO A 242 12.51 -17.59 -17.53
CA PRO A 242 13.35 -16.58 -16.91
C PRO A 242 13.29 -15.27 -17.68
N VAL A 243 13.16 -14.14 -16.96
CA VAL A 243 13.04 -12.80 -17.53
C VAL A 243 14.36 -12.04 -17.53
N ASP A 244 14.47 -11.04 -18.41
CA ASP A 244 15.61 -10.14 -18.43
C ASP A 244 15.56 -9.17 -17.24
N PRO A 245 16.62 -9.06 -16.41
CA PRO A 245 16.66 -8.16 -15.27
C PRO A 245 16.57 -6.68 -15.66
N GLY A 246 17.04 -6.29 -16.83
CA GLY A 246 16.98 -4.91 -17.33
C GLY A 246 15.55 -4.50 -17.61
N ARG A 247 14.82 -5.31 -18.41
CA ARG A 247 13.40 -5.05 -18.73
C ARG A 247 12.53 -5.02 -17.48
N LEU A 248 12.80 -5.93 -16.53
CA LEU A 248 12.09 -5.91 -15.25
C LEU A 248 12.32 -4.59 -14.51
N VAL A 249 13.58 -4.16 -14.38
CA VAL A 249 13.88 -2.90 -13.67
C VAL A 249 13.34 -1.69 -14.40
N ASP A 250 13.39 -1.66 -15.74
CA ASP A 250 12.80 -0.59 -16.54
C ASP A 250 11.29 -0.44 -16.27
N LEU A 251 10.56 -1.57 -16.19
CA LEU A 251 9.15 -1.55 -15.77
C LEU A 251 8.97 -0.97 -14.36
N LEU A 252 9.81 -1.40 -13.40
CA LEU A 252 9.67 -0.96 -12.00
C LEU A 252 9.99 0.52 -11.82
N GLU A 253 10.94 1.08 -12.60
CA GLU A 253 11.34 2.48 -12.53
C GLU A 253 10.39 3.41 -13.31
N ASP A 254 9.75 2.90 -14.36
CA ASP A 254 8.76 3.62 -15.20
C ASP A 254 7.42 2.90 -15.19
N LEU A 255 6.84 2.75 -13.99
CA LEU A 255 5.53 2.14 -13.83
C LEU A 255 4.44 3.08 -14.36
N PRO A 256 3.45 2.59 -15.16
CA PRO A 256 2.29 3.38 -15.55
C PRO A 256 1.61 4.05 -14.36
N ALA A 257 1.19 5.30 -14.54
CA ALA A 257 0.65 6.12 -13.45
C ALA A 257 -0.69 5.60 -12.88
N ASP A 258 -1.42 4.79 -13.65
CA ASP A 258 -2.66 4.13 -13.26
C ASP A 258 -2.43 2.86 -12.44
N ILE A 259 -1.21 2.32 -12.41
CA ILE A 259 -0.85 1.19 -11.55
C ILE A 259 -0.49 1.72 -10.16
N TYR A 260 -1.33 1.45 -9.18
CA TYR A 260 -1.07 1.78 -7.78
C TYR A 260 -0.19 0.73 -7.08
N ARG A 261 -0.43 -0.55 -7.36
CA ARG A 261 0.35 -1.66 -6.81
C ARG A 261 0.77 -2.60 -7.91
N LEU A 262 2.01 -3.09 -7.79
CA LEU A 262 2.51 -4.17 -8.62
C LEU A 262 3.13 -5.23 -7.70
N LYS A 263 2.73 -6.47 -7.88
CA LYS A 263 3.28 -7.57 -7.09
C LYS A 263 3.48 -8.81 -7.93
N GLY A 264 4.40 -9.65 -7.53
CA GLY A 264 4.59 -10.92 -8.19
C GLY A 264 5.88 -11.61 -7.82
N THR A 265 6.07 -12.77 -8.43
CA THR A 265 7.30 -13.52 -8.35
C THR A 265 7.85 -13.74 -9.75
N VAL A 266 9.13 -13.55 -9.90
CA VAL A 266 9.81 -13.72 -11.19
C VAL A 266 11.11 -14.48 -11.01
N THR A 267 11.41 -15.34 -11.96
CA THR A 267 12.74 -15.93 -12.11
C THR A 267 13.52 -15.11 -13.11
N VAL A 268 14.68 -14.65 -12.73
CA VAL A 268 15.56 -13.77 -13.53
C VAL A 268 16.79 -14.55 -13.96
N ASP A 269 17.17 -14.44 -15.21
CA ASP A 269 18.48 -14.90 -15.70
C ASP A 269 19.50 -13.77 -15.55
N THR A 270 20.54 -13.99 -14.75
CA THR A 270 21.65 -13.04 -14.55
C THR A 270 22.81 -13.27 -15.53
N GLY A 271 22.68 -14.20 -16.46
CA GLY A 271 23.74 -14.66 -17.35
C GLY A 271 24.80 -15.53 -16.66
N ARG A 272 24.70 -15.74 -15.34
CA ARG A 272 25.53 -16.63 -14.54
C ARG A 272 24.70 -17.70 -13.81
N SER A 273 23.49 -17.35 -13.41
CA SER A 273 22.58 -18.23 -12.67
C SER A 273 21.16 -17.69 -12.73
N LEU A 274 20.19 -18.58 -12.59
CA LEU A 274 18.80 -18.22 -12.35
C LEU A 274 18.63 -17.78 -10.89
N ARG A 275 17.84 -16.71 -10.68
CA ARG A 275 17.54 -16.16 -9.36
C ARG A 275 16.04 -15.86 -9.24
N GLY A 276 15.42 -16.38 -8.21
CA GLY A 276 14.04 -16.05 -7.88
C GLY A 276 13.96 -14.73 -7.11
N HIS A 277 12.96 -13.93 -7.44
CA HIS A 277 12.67 -12.66 -6.78
C HIS A 277 11.18 -12.54 -6.49
N VAL A 278 10.87 -11.94 -5.33
CA VAL A 278 9.56 -11.36 -5.03
C VAL A 278 9.63 -9.88 -5.30
N VAL A 279 8.68 -9.36 -6.05
CA VAL A 279 8.56 -7.95 -6.38
C VAL A 279 7.29 -7.39 -5.74
N ASN A 280 7.40 -6.27 -5.06
CA ASN A 280 6.27 -5.50 -4.55
C ASN A 280 6.52 -4.01 -4.82
N VAL A 281 5.55 -3.34 -5.43
CA VAL A 281 5.56 -1.89 -5.59
C VAL A 281 4.26 -1.34 -5.03
N VAL A 282 4.35 -0.25 -4.26
CA VAL A 282 3.19 0.51 -3.77
C VAL A 282 3.47 1.98 -4.03
N GLY A 283 2.69 2.59 -4.91
CA GLY A 283 3.00 3.90 -5.47
C GLY A 283 4.39 3.87 -6.11
N ARG A 284 5.35 4.62 -5.56
CA ARG A 284 6.75 4.62 -6.04
C ARG A 284 7.72 3.82 -5.17
N GLN A 285 7.24 3.15 -4.16
CA GLN A 285 8.09 2.35 -3.29
C GLN A 285 8.31 0.96 -3.89
N ILE A 286 9.53 0.72 -4.36
CA ILE A 286 9.94 -0.56 -4.95
C ILE A 286 10.61 -1.40 -3.87
N HIS A 287 10.09 -2.61 -3.66
CA HIS A 287 10.68 -3.63 -2.79
C HIS A 287 10.95 -4.90 -3.58
N VAL A 288 12.20 -5.37 -3.56
CA VAL A 288 12.62 -6.60 -4.22
C VAL A 288 13.32 -7.50 -3.21
N ALA A 289 12.80 -8.71 -3.01
CA ALA A 289 13.40 -9.69 -2.12
C ALA A 289 13.85 -10.93 -2.91
N ALA A 290 14.93 -11.58 -2.45
CA ALA A 290 15.34 -12.85 -3.01
C ALA A 290 14.41 -13.98 -2.52
N ARG A 291 14.15 -14.95 -3.39
CA ARG A 291 13.49 -16.21 -3.05
C ARG A 291 14.20 -17.40 -3.74
N PRO A 292 14.03 -18.61 -3.26
CA PRO A 292 14.44 -19.77 -4.03
C PRO A 292 13.76 -19.81 -5.41
N VAL A 293 14.44 -20.32 -6.41
CA VAL A 293 13.82 -20.64 -7.70
C VAL A 293 12.92 -21.86 -7.46
N THR A 294 11.66 -21.75 -7.86
CA THR A 294 10.67 -22.84 -7.75
C THR A 294 10.01 -23.04 -9.10
N ASP A 295 9.47 -24.23 -9.33
CA ASP A 295 8.68 -24.56 -10.53
C ASP A 295 7.24 -23.99 -10.45
N GLY A 296 6.94 -23.23 -9.39
CA GLY A 296 5.64 -22.59 -9.20
C GLY A 296 5.36 -21.43 -10.17
N PRO A 297 4.15 -20.90 -10.15
CA PRO A 297 3.73 -19.82 -11.03
C PRO A 297 4.63 -18.58 -10.86
N SER A 298 5.06 -18.04 -11.98
CA SER A 298 5.88 -16.84 -12.09
C SER A 298 5.09 -15.80 -12.86
N GLY A 299 5.09 -14.54 -12.42
CA GLY A 299 4.35 -13.49 -13.08
C GLY A 299 4.18 -12.25 -12.21
N LEU A 300 3.47 -11.25 -12.75
CA LEU A 300 3.17 -9.99 -12.11
C LEU A 300 1.66 -9.70 -12.15
N VAL A 301 1.18 -9.07 -11.09
CA VAL A 301 -0.18 -8.53 -10.97
C VAL A 301 -0.09 -7.03 -10.75
N ALA A 302 -0.69 -6.27 -11.64
CA ALA A 302 -0.88 -4.83 -11.50
C ALA A 302 -2.28 -4.54 -10.96
N ILE A 303 -2.40 -3.63 -10.00
CA ILE A 303 -3.65 -3.25 -9.33
C ILE A 303 -3.77 -1.73 -9.38
N GLY A 304 -4.96 -1.24 -9.76
CA GLY A 304 -5.29 0.19 -9.78
C GLY A 304 -6.78 0.43 -9.95
N MET A 305 -7.19 1.71 -9.88
CA MET A 305 -8.62 2.08 -9.95
C MET A 305 -9.12 2.27 -11.39
N HIS A 306 -8.28 2.82 -12.25
CA HIS A 306 -8.64 3.21 -13.63
C HIS A 306 -7.63 2.63 -14.62
N LEU A 307 -7.27 1.34 -14.45
CA LEU A 307 -6.29 0.70 -15.33
C LEU A 307 -6.77 0.69 -16.78
N ASP A 308 -5.92 1.15 -17.68
CA ASP A 308 -5.99 0.74 -19.08
C ASP A 308 -5.44 -0.68 -19.18
N GLU A 309 -6.34 -1.66 -19.07
CA GLU A 309 -5.96 -3.08 -19.00
C GLU A 309 -5.16 -3.53 -20.22
N SER A 310 -5.44 -2.99 -21.41
CA SER A 310 -4.73 -3.35 -22.64
C SER A 310 -3.31 -2.80 -22.65
N SER A 311 -3.12 -1.54 -22.27
CA SER A 311 -1.82 -0.90 -22.17
C SER A 311 -0.97 -1.53 -21.05
N VAL A 312 -1.57 -1.73 -19.88
CA VAL A 312 -0.91 -2.38 -18.74
C VAL A 312 -0.47 -3.80 -19.09
N ARG A 313 -1.37 -4.60 -19.69
CA ARG A 313 -1.05 -5.97 -20.13
C ARG A 313 0.15 -5.98 -21.08
N THR A 314 0.12 -5.14 -22.11
CA THR A 314 1.22 -5.02 -23.09
C THR A 314 2.56 -4.70 -22.40
N ARG A 315 2.57 -3.78 -21.45
CA ARG A 315 3.78 -3.41 -20.72
C ARG A 315 4.28 -4.54 -19.81
N LEU A 316 3.39 -5.25 -19.13
CA LEU A 316 3.75 -6.40 -18.30
C LEU A 316 4.29 -7.55 -19.18
N GLU A 317 3.63 -7.85 -20.29
CA GLU A 317 4.07 -8.89 -21.24
C GLU A 317 5.47 -8.58 -21.79
N ALA A 318 5.73 -7.32 -22.17
CA ALA A 318 7.05 -6.90 -22.65
C ALA A 318 8.14 -7.09 -21.60
N ALA A 319 7.85 -6.79 -20.33
CA ALA A 319 8.80 -6.96 -19.24
C ALA A 319 9.02 -8.43 -18.88
N LEU A 320 7.98 -9.27 -19.03
CA LEU A 320 7.99 -10.68 -18.66
C LEU A 320 8.34 -11.64 -19.81
N GLN A 321 8.63 -11.13 -21.02
CA GLN A 321 9.11 -11.97 -22.12
C GLN A 321 10.33 -12.78 -21.70
N PRO A 322 10.38 -14.08 -22.04
CA PRO A 322 11.53 -14.92 -21.73
C PRO A 322 12.83 -14.30 -22.26
N GLN A 323 13.89 -14.45 -21.49
CA GLN A 323 15.20 -13.98 -21.88
C GLN A 323 15.74 -14.85 -23.04
N THR A 324 16.06 -14.19 -24.14
CA THR A 324 16.74 -14.81 -25.29
C THR A 324 18.17 -14.29 -25.38
N GLY A 325 19.13 -15.18 -25.23
CA GLY A 325 20.55 -14.79 -25.23
C GLY A 325 21.06 -14.31 -23.86
N ARG A 326 22.27 -13.74 -23.85
CA ARG A 326 22.93 -13.29 -22.61
C ARG A 326 22.40 -11.94 -22.17
N PRO A 327 21.89 -11.79 -20.92
CA PRO A 327 21.39 -10.50 -20.41
C PRO A 327 22.51 -9.47 -20.30
N ALA A 328 22.14 -8.21 -20.43
CA ALA A 328 23.07 -7.11 -20.21
C ALA A 328 23.50 -7.05 -18.72
N PRO A 329 24.81 -6.92 -18.43
CA PRO A 329 25.29 -6.91 -17.04
C PRO A 329 24.73 -5.79 -16.18
N ASP A 330 24.27 -4.70 -16.79
CA ASP A 330 23.72 -3.54 -16.09
C ASP A 330 22.37 -3.83 -15.43
N GLY A 331 21.47 -4.51 -16.12
CA GLY A 331 20.16 -4.88 -15.59
C GLY A 331 20.27 -5.70 -14.29
N ALA A 332 21.16 -6.69 -14.26
CA ALA A 332 21.40 -7.49 -13.06
C ALA A 332 21.97 -6.65 -11.89
N ARG A 333 22.83 -5.66 -12.17
CA ARG A 333 23.37 -4.74 -11.16
C ARG A 333 22.31 -3.81 -10.59
N ARG A 334 21.46 -3.23 -11.45
CA ARG A 334 20.31 -2.39 -11.04
C ARG A 334 19.35 -3.18 -10.15
N LEU A 335 18.97 -4.39 -10.54
CA LEU A 335 18.09 -5.26 -9.75
C LEU A 335 18.71 -5.61 -8.38
N ALA A 336 20.02 -5.91 -8.35
CA ALA A 336 20.75 -6.17 -7.12
C ALA A 336 20.80 -4.93 -6.18
N ARG A 337 20.78 -3.71 -6.74
CA ARG A 337 20.68 -2.47 -5.94
C ARG A 337 19.33 -2.39 -5.24
N TYR A 338 18.21 -2.62 -5.93
CA TYR A 338 16.88 -2.64 -5.30
C TYR A 338 16.78 -3.69 -4.21
N ARG A 339 17.32 -4.89 -4.44
CA ARG A 339 17.37 -5.93 -3.42
C ARG A 339 18.11 -5.47 -2.15
N ARG A 340 19.24 -4.80 -2.28
CA ARG A 340 20.00 -4.26 -1.12
C ARG A 340 19.27 -3.13 -0.40
N LEU A 341 18.53 -2.30 -1.14
CA LEU A 341 17.72 -1.23 -0.54
C LEU A 341 16.45 -1.75 0.14
N SER A 342 16.10 -3.00 -0.13
CA SER A 342 14.92 -3.68 0.43
C SER A 342 15.29 -4.63 1.60
N THR A 343 16.57 -4.81 1.89
CA THR A 343 17.08 -5.55 3.05
C THR A 343 17.34 -4.62 4.21
#